data_82fe1caa5613516c9be3655b6da2ffd4
#
_entry.id   82fe1caa5613516c9be3655b6da2ffd4
#
_cell.length_a   1.000
_cell.length_b   1.000
_cell.length_c   1.000
_cell.angle_alpha   90.00
_cell.angle_beta   90.00
_cell.angle_gamma   90.00
#
_symmetry.space_group_name_H-M   'P 1'
#
loop_
_entity.id
_entity.type
_entity.pdbx_description
1 polymer ?
#
loop_
_entity_poly.entity_id
_entity_poly.type
_entity_poly.pdbx_seq_one_letter_code
_entity_poly.pdbx_strand_id
1 'polypeptide(L)'
;CTQPFVPADPATGTPAQAECRTSDITLAEFKSLEGKMDAHNPMATTPEEYLAGTADWRTDLYSSRGTLMTHQGDYSQQDYARQMIQDYIDAGVQPEDVWPQSFNLKDVLFWVDEMPEFGRQAVFLDQSESTLVNASATYMAYLKSRGVNILAPALWKLLTLDSQRQIVPSRYAENAREAGLDLIAWTVERSGPLEKGGGWYYQTVTDAINNDGDVLTVIDVLAREVGVIGVFSDWPATTTFYANCMGLSKH
;
A
#
# COMPACT_ATOMS: atom_id res chain seq x y z
N CYS A 1 19.99 20.55 -2.52
CA CYS A 1 18.95 20.15 -1.57
C CYS A 1 18.12 21.36 -1.11
N THR A 2 16.84 21.15 -0.87
CA THR A 2 15.91 22.19 -0.38
C THR A 2 16.34 22.72 0.98
N GLN A 3 16.76 21.79 1.87
CA GLN A 3 17.30 22.12 3.18
C GLN A 3 18.64 21.39 3.40
N PRO A 4 19.76 22.13 3.50
CA PRO A 4 21.04 21.54 3.89
C PRO A 4 20.96 20.88 5.27
N PHE A 5 21.90 19.97 5.53
CA PHE A 5 21.99 19.31 6.82
C PHE A 5 22.16 20.33 7.95
N VAL A 6 21.30 20.20 8.99
CA VAL A 6 21.39 20.93 10.25
C VAL A 6 21.56 19.88 11.35
N PRO A 7 22.64 19.94 12.15
CA PRO A 7 22.89 18.97 13.20
C PRO A 7 21.83 19.03 14.32
N ALA A 8 21.66 17.92 15.03
CA ALA A 8 20.85 17.91 16.24
C ALA A 8 21.46 18.82 17.31
N ASP A 9 20.60 19.47 18.09
CA ASP A 9 21.01 20.21 19.29
C ASP A 9 20.61 19.43 20.55
N PRO A 10 21.55 18.74 21.20
CA PRO A 10 21.29 18.00 22.42
C PRO A 10 20.82 18.86 23.59
N ALA A 11 21.16 20.16 23.60
CA ALA A 11 20.81 21.07 24.69
C ALA A 11 19.31 21.44 24.65
N THR A 12 18.72 21.52 23.48
CA THR A 12 17.32 21.87 23.28
C THR A 12 16.46 20.66 22.93
N GLY A 13 17.08 19.51 22.62
CA GLY A 13 16.39 18.32 22.12
C GLY A 13 15.90 18.46 20.67
N THR A 14 16.39 19.45 19.93
CA THR A 14 16.02 19.66 18.52
C THR A 14 16.68 18.57 17.66
N PRO A 15 15.91 17.79 16.87
CA PRO A 15 16.48 16.74 16.03
C PRO A 15 17.25 17.32 14.84
N ALA A 16 18.19 16.52 14.30
CA ALA A 16 18.85 16.81 13.05
C ALA A 16 17.86 16.87 11.89
N GLN A 17 18.12 17.74 10.93
CA GLN A 17 17.26 17.95 9.77
C GLN A 17 18.07 18.02 8.48
N ALA A 18 17.51 17.43 7.42
CA ALA A 18 17.97 17.62 6.04
C ALA A 18 16.80 17.31 5.10
N GLU A 19 16.72 17.99 3.99
CA GLU A 19 15.75 17.70 2.95
C GLU A 19 16.39 17.87 1.58
N CYS A 20 16.37 16.81 0.78
CA CYS A 20 16.76 16.86 -0.62
C CYS A 20 15.72 16.08 -1.42
N ARG A 21 14.97 16.79 -2.23
CA ARG A 21 13.92 16.20 -3.07
C ARG A 21 14.52 15.70 -4.38
N THR A 22 13.86 14.77 -5.03
CA THR A 22 14.26 14.32 -6.37
C THR A 22 14.27 15.46 -7.38
N SER A 23 13.46 16.50 -7.18
CA SER A 23 13.47 17.75 -7.96
C SER A 23 14.68 18.64 -7.75
N ASP A 24 15.45 18.42 -6.68
CA ASP A 24 16.63 19.23 -6.34
C ASP A 24 17.92 18.69 -6.96
N ILE A 25 17.84 17.50 -7.57
CA ILE A 25 19.00 16.79 -8.14
C ILE A 25 18.74 16.44 -9.60
N THR A 26 19.79 16.35 -10.37
CA THR A 26 19.73 15.90 -11.75
C THR A 26 19.52 14.38 -11.83
N LEU A 27 19.04 13.90 -12.97
CA LEU A 27 18.94 12.46 -13.24
C LEU A 27 20.29 11.72 -13.08
N ALA A 28 21.41 12.37 -13.43
CA ALA A 28 22.73 11.79 -13.27
C ALA A 28 23.11 11.61 -11.79
N GLU A 29 22.84 12.63 -10.98
CA GLU A 29 23.03 12.57 -9.53
C GLU A 29 22.11 11.52 -8.90
N PHE A 30 20.81 11.48 -9.29
CA PHE A 30 19.86 10.47 -8.82
C PHE A 30 20.36 9.04 -9.11
N LYS A 31 20.86 8.79 -10.31
CA LYS A 31 21.39 7.46 -10.71
C LYS A 31 22.69 7.08 -9.99
N SER A 32 23.39 8.04 -9.37
CA SER A 32 24.58 7.77 -8.57
C SER A 32 24.26 7.42 -7.11
N LEU A 33 23.01 7.58 -6.67
CA LEU A 33 22.59 7.26 -5.31
C LEU A 33 22.49 5.76 -5.11
N GLU A 34 22.91 5.28 -3.95
CA GLU A 34 22.63 3.93 -3.49
C GLU A 34 21.38 3.93 -2.63
N GLY A 35 20.46 2.98 -2.93
CA GLY A 35 19.23 2.82 -2.16
C GLY A 35 19.52 2.41 -0.73
N LYS A 36 18.84 3.04 0.23
CA LYS A 36 18.95 2.74 1.65
C LYS A 36 17.56 2.44 2.22
N MET A 37 17.45 1.39 3.04
CA MET A 37 16.18 0.88 3.55
C MET A 37 15.85 1.36 4.97
N ASP A 38 16.80 1.95 5.69
CA ASP A 38 16.64 2.38 7.07
C ASP A 38 16.41 3.89 7.21
N ALA A 39 15.84 4.29 8.35
CA ALA A 39 15.61 5.68 8.67
C ALA A 39 16.92 6.42 8.97
N HIS A 40 16.89 7.74 8.84
CA HIS A 40 17.98 8.60 9.28
C HIS A 40 18.11 8.62 10.83
N ASN A 41 19.30 8.94 11.33
CA ASN A 41 19.49 9.16 12.76
C ASN A 41 19.05 10.59 13.15
N PRO A 42 17.96 10.76 13.91
CA PRO A 42 17.46 12.09 14.27
C PRO A 42 18.35 12.82 15.29
N MET A 43 19.26 12.12 15.96
CA MET A 43 20.20 12.68 16.93
C MET A 43 21.60 12.92 16.36
N ALA A 44 21.73 12.86 15.04
CA ALA A 44 23.01 13.03 14.36
C ALA A 44 23.58 14.44 14.55
N THR A 45 24.87 14.51 14.76
CA THR A 45 25.63 15.75 14.83
C THR A 45 26.49 15.98 13.59
N THR A 46 26.66 14.97 12.75
CA THR A 46 27.32 15.02 11.45
C THR A 46 26.47 14.43 10.33
N PRO A 47 26.70 14.81 9.06
CA PRO A 47 26.02 14.22 7.93
C PRO A 47 26.19 12.69 7.84
N GLU A 48 27.38 12.19 8.17
CA GLU A 48 27.68 10.75 8.13
C GLU A 48 26.86 9.98 9.16
N GLU A 49 26.71 10.51 10.38
CA GLU A 49 25.84 9.93 11.40
C GLU A 49 24.37 9.98 10.98
N TYR A 50 23.94 11.04 10.31
CA TYR A 50 22.57 11.18 9.80
C TYR A 50 22.26 10.11 8.77
N LEU A 51 23.18 9.88 7.84
CA LEU A 51 23.05 8.87 6.80
C LEU A 51 23.28 7.44 7.31
N ALA A 52 23.98 7.27 8.45
CA ALA A 52 24.19 5.95 9.05
C ALA A 52 22.87 5.27 9.46
N GLY A 53 21.84 6.07 9.70
CA GLY A 53 20.51 5.57 10.02
C GLY A 53 20.39 5.02 11.45
N THR A 54 19.28 4.40 11.71
CA THR A 54 19.00 3.64 12.91
C THR A 54 18.77 2.18 12.53
N ALA A 55 18.95 1.26 13.45
CA ALA A 55 18.67 -0.18 13.21
C ALA A 55 17.19 -0.48 12.96
N ASP A 56 16.31 0.49 13.13
CA ASP A 56 14.89 0.35 12.89
C ASP A 56 14.60 0.42 11.38
N TRP A 57 14.15 -0.69 10.83
CA TRP A 57 13.67 -0.77 9.46
C TRP A 57 12.38 0.03 9.31
N ARG A 58 12.46 1.18 8.65
CA ARG A 58 11.27 1.90 8.21
C ARG A 58 11.18 1.83 6.70
N THR A 59 10.26 1.05 6.22
CA THR A 59 9.84 1.07 4.82
C THR A 59 8.83 2.19 4.61
N ASP A 60 9.21 3.41 4.94
CA ASP A 60 8.43 4.59 4.62
C ASP A 60 8.64 5.01 3.16
N LEU A 61 8.44 4.09 2.25
CA LEU A 61 8.00 4.45 0.91
C LEU A 61 6.54 4.91 1.04
N TYR A 62 6.36 6.07 1.62
CA TYR A 62 5.11 6.77 1.49
C TYR A 62 4.98 7.19 0.04
N SER A 63 4.34 6.33 -0.75
CA SER A 63 3.54 6.85 -1.83
C SER A 63 2.68 7.92 -1.19
N SER A 64 2.92 9.15 -1.56
CA SER A 64 2.17 10.29 -1.10
C SER A 64 0.70 9.90 -1.06
N ARG A 65 0.03 10.02 0.06
CA ARG A 65 -1.38 9.76 0.27
C ARG A 65 -2.21 10.56 -0.73
N GLY A 66 -2.22 10.16 -2.02
CA GLY A 66 -2.86 10.90 -3.08
C GLY A 66 -2.42 12.38 -3.20
N THR A 67 -1.20 12.72 -2.75
CA THR A 67 -0.68 14.08 -2.90
C THR A 67 -0.51 14.37 -4.36
N LEU A 68 -1.29 15.29 -4.87
CA LEU A 68 -1.20 15.73 -6.25
C LEU A 68 0.20 16.29 -6.54
N MET A 69 0.69 16.07 -7.74
CA MET A 69 1.95 16.64 -8.22
C MET A 69 1.81 18.17 -8.32
N THR A 70 2.21 18.86 -7.25
CA THR A 70 2.11 20.31 -7.17
C THR A 70 3.45 21.04 -7.35
N HIS A 71 4.56 20.29 -7.50
CA HIS A 71 5.91 20.86 -7.45
C HIS A 71 6.59 20.99 -8.82
N GLN A 72 5.98 20.48 -9.89
CA GLN A 72 6.62 20.37 -11.21
C GLN A 72 6.07 21.35 -12.25
N GLY A 73 5.64 22.55 -11.84
CA GLY A 73 5.11 23.54 -12.77
C GLY A 73 3.87 23.06 -13.51
N ASP A 74 3.96 22.94 -14.84
CA ASP A 74 2.84 22.51 -15.67
C ASP A 74 2.66 20.98 -15.72
N TYR A 75 3.52 20.19 -15.06
CA TYR A 75 3.43 18.74 -15.03
C TYR A 75 2.29 18.30 -14.10
N SER A 76 1.21 17.83 -14.71
CA SER A 76 -0.02 17.49 -13.99
C SER A 76 0.01 16.09 -13.38
N GLN A 77 -0.96 15.81 -12.49
CA GLN A 77 -1.17 14.46 -11.96
C GLN A 77 -1.46 13.43 -13.08
N GLN A 78 -2.17 13.84 -14.11
CA GLN A 78 -2.43 12.98 -15.28
C GLN A 78 -1.17 12.71 -16.10
N ASP A 79 -0.27 13.69 -16.23
CA ASP A 79 1.01 13.50 -16.90
C ASP A 79 1.86 12.50 -16.13
N TYR A 80 1.87 12.58 -14.79
CA TYR A 80 2.54 11.60 -13.94
C TYR A 80 1.96 10.19 -14.10
N ALA A 81 0.63 10.06 -14.04
CA ALA A 81 -0.05 8.79 -14.22
C ALA A 81 0.20 8.18 -15.62
N ARG A 82 0.20 9.03 -16.66
CA ARG A 82 0.54 8.64 -18.03
C ARG A 82 1.98 8.19 -18.16
N GLN A 83 2.91 8.97 -17.60
CA GLN A 83 4.34 8.69 -17.69
C GLN A 83 4.69 7.33 -17.05
N MET A 84 4.10 7.01 -15.92
CA MET A 84 4.32 5.72 -15.26
C MET A 84 3.99 4.54 -16.19
N ILE A 85 2.87 4.59 -16.89
CA ILE A 85 2.50 3.52 -17.84
C ILE A 85 3.37 3.58 -19.12
N GLN A 86 3.70 4.80 -19.60
CA GLN A 86 4.54 4.95 -20.77
C GLN A 86 5.94 4.35 -20.55
N ASP A 87 6.49 4.48 -19.35
CA ASP A 87 7.79 3.89 -19.01
C ASP A 87 7.76 2.35 -19.12
N TYR A 88 6.65 1.68 -18.76
CA TYR A 88 6.47 0.24 -18.97
C TYR A 88 6.34 -0.10 -20.46
N ILE A 89 5.58 0.69 -21.23
CA ILE A 89 5.44 0.52 -22.69
C ILE A 89 6.81 0.64 -23.36
N ASP A 90 7.56 1.68 -23.03
CA ASP A 90 8.89 1.95 -23.61
C ASP A 90 9.91 0.86 -23.23
N ALA A 91 9.75 0.25 -22.06
CA ALA A 91 10.54 -0.90 -21.61
C ALA A 91 10.09 -2.24 -22.25
N GLY A 92 9.00 -2.26 -23.02
CA GLY A 92 8.46 -3.47 -23.66
C GLY A 92 7.80 -4.45 -22.69
N VAL A 93 7.38 -3.97 -21.49
CA VAL A 93 6.68 -4.79 -20.50
C VAL A 93 5.24 -5.01 -20.94
N GLN A 94 4.77 -6.26 -20.86
CA GLN A 94 3.42 -6.58 -21.30
C GLN A 94 2.38 -6.08 -20.28
N PRO A 95 1.20 -5.61 -20.73
CA PRO A 95 0.17 -5.09 -19.83
C PRO A 95 -0.26 -6.08 -18.73
N GLU A 96 -0.30 -7.37 -19.03
CA GLU A 96 -0.65 -8.44 -18.08
C GLU A 96 0.35 -8.62 -16.93
N ASP A 97 1.56 -8.12 -17.09
CA ASP A 97 2.61 -8.17 -16.06
C ASP A 97 2.63 -6.92 -15.17
N VAL A 98 1.76 -5.92 -15.45
CA VAL A 98 1.72 -4.64 -14.73
C VAL A 98 0.37 -4.42 -14.07
N TRP A 99 0.39 -4.18 -12.78
CA TRP A 99 -0.78 -3.85 -11.98
C TRP A 99 -0.62 -2.43 -11.42
N PRO A 100 -0.93 -1.40 -12.22
CA PRO A 100 -0.78 -0.02 -11.78
C PRO A 100 -1.74 0.27 -10.65
N GLN A 101 -1.28 0.98 -9.61
CA GLN A 101 -2.08 1.19 -8.43
C GLN A 101 -1.99 2.63 -7.93
N SER A 102 -3.09 3.14 -7.41
CA SER A 102 -3.15 4.46 -6.82
C SER A 102 -4.21 4.55 -5.72
N PHE A 103 -3.92 5.34 -4.69
CA PHE A 103 -4.90 5.80 -3.71
C PHE A 103 -5.84 6.89 -4.27
N ASN A 104 -5.49 7.46 -5.41
CA ASN A 104 -6.31 8.45 -6.09
C ASN A 104 -7.16 7.78 -7.17
N LEU A 105 -8.46 7.68 -6.92
CA LEU A 105 -9.39 7.08 -7.88
C LEU A 105 -9.32 7.72 -9.27
N LYS A 106 -8.97 9.03 -9.37
CA LYS A 106 -8.85 9.70 -10.66
C LYS A 106 -7.72 9.14 -11.52
N ASP A 107 -6.62 8.70 -10.92
CA ASP A 107 -5.52 8.06 -11.65
C ASP A 107 -5.96 6.71 -12.21
N VAL A 108 -6.65 5.91 -11.38
CA VAL A 108 -7.19 4.62 -11.80
C VAL A 108 -8.18 4.78 -12.96
N LEU A 109 -9.12 5.74 -12.83
CA LEU A 109 -10.08 6.03 -13.91
C LEU A 109 -9.39 6.56 -15.16
N PHE A 110 -8.33 7.36 -15.02
CA PHE A 110 -7.53 7.83 -16.14
C PHE A 110 -6.89 6.64 -16.90
N TRP A 111 -6.30 5.67 -16.20
CA TRP A 111 -5.75 4.47 -16.85
C TRP A 111 -6.82 3.62 -17.51
N VAL A 112 -7.99 3.48 -16.88
CA VAL A 112 -9.13 2.75 -17.46
C VAL A 112 -9.60 3.40 -18.77
N ASP A 113 -9.73 4.72 -18.77
CA ASP A 113 -10.30 5.47 -19.90
C ASP A 113 -9.28 5.70 -21.04
N GLU A 114 -8.02 6.04 -20.69
CA GLU A 114 -7.01 6.50 -21.65
C GLU A 114 -5.95 5.45 -22.02
N MET A 115 -5.75 4.45 -21.13
CA MET A 115 -4.72 3.41 -21.30
C MET A 115 -5.30 2.02 -20.97
N PRO A 116 -6.38 1.59 -21.66
CA PRO A 116 -7.24 0.48 -21.22
C PRO A 116 -6.52 -0.88 -21.14
N GLU A 117 -5.47 -1.11 -21.91
CA GLU A 117 -4.72 -2.36 -21.84
C GLU A 117 -4.07 -2.56 -20.46
N PHE A 118 -3.52 -1.49 -19.88
CA PHE A 118 -3.00 -1.48 -18.53
C PHE A 118 -4.10 -1.19 -17.48
N GLY A 119 -5.07 -0.35 -17.85
CA GLY A 119 -6.17 0.07 -16.97
C GLY A 119 -7.08 -1.08 -16.52
N ARG A 120 -7.20 -2.16 -17.31
CA ARG A 120 -7.99 -3.34 -16.92
C ARG A 120 -7.47 -4.04 -15.65
N GLN A 121 -6.18 -3.90 -15.34
CA GLN A 121 -5.53 -4.40 -14.12
C GLN A 121 -5.22 -3.30 -13.10
N ALA A 122 -5.72 -2.08 -13.33
CA ALA A 122 -5.49 -0.99 -12.40
C ALA A 122 -6.17 -1.25 -11.06
N VAL A 123 -5.42 -1.02 -9.99
CA VAL A 123 -5.83 -1.30 -8.62
C VAL A 123 -6.19 0.00 -7.91
N PHE A 124 -7.42 0.12 -7.44
CA PHE A 124 -7.79 1.22 -6.57
C PHE A 124 -7.49 0.88 -5.11
N LEU A 125 -6.49 1.57 -4.53
CA LEU A 125 -6.12 1.43 -3.11
C LEU A 125 -7.09 2.26 -2.27
N ASP A 126 -7.99 1.61 -1.52
CA ASP A 126 -8.98 2.29 -0.68
C ASP A 126 -8.48 2.48 0.75
N GLN A 127 -7.98 3.68 1.04
CA GLN A 127 -7.55 4.09 2.39
C GLN A 127 -8.63 4.87 3.17
N SER A 128 -9.86 4.96 2.67
CA SER A 128 -10.92 5.72 3.35
C SER A 128 -11.15 5.16 4.77
N GLU A 129 -11.24 6.04 5.74
CA GLU A 129 -11.54 5.65 7.13
C GLU A 129 -13.04 5.34 7.33
N SER A 130 -13.88 5.78 6.39
CA SER A 130 -15.34 5.58 6.47
C SER A 130 -15.73 4.22 5.94
N THR A 131 -16.18 3.36 6.82
CA THR A 131 -16.82 2.08 6.46
C THR A 131 -18.27 2.26 5.98
N LEU A 132 -18.91 3.40 6.23
CA LEU A 132 -20.34 3.57 6.01
C LEU A 132 -20.71 3.95 4.57
N VAL A 133 -19.96 4.84 3.93
CA VAL A 133 -20.27 5.30 2.57
C VAL A 133 -19.57 4.43 1.53
N ASN A 134 -18.29 4.17 1.71
CA ASN A 134 -17.47 3.44 0.74
C ASN A 134 -17.67 1.91 0.83
N ALA A 135 -18.34 1.42 1.87
CA ALA A 135 -18.75 0.02 1.98
C ALA A 135 -20.12 -0.27 1.36
N SER A 136 -20.82 0.72 0.82
CA SER A 136 -22.18 0.51 0.29
C SER A 136 -22.16 -0.26 -1.04
N ALA A 137 -23.14 -1.12 -1.24
CA ALA A 137 -23.34 -1.83 -2.51
C ALA A 137 -23.44 -0.84 -3.70
N THR A 138 -24.04 0.33 -3.48
CA THR A 138 -24.15 1.38 -4.51
C THR A 138 -22.78 1.92 -4.91
N TYR A 139 -21.88 2.14 -3.95
CA TYR A 139 -20.54 2.62 -4.27
C TYR A 139 -19.70 1.55 -4.98
N MET A 140 -19.80 0.30 -4.55
CA MET A 140 -19.12 -0.82 -5.23
C MET A 140 -19.62 -0.98 -6.68
N ALA A 141 -20.94 -0.93 -6.89
CA ALA A 141 -21.54 -0.94 -8.22
C ALA A 141 -21.10 0.27 -9.06
N TYR A 142 -20.96 1.45 -8.47
CA TYR A 142 -20.41 2.63 -9.14
C TYR A 142 -18.97 2.39 -9.60
N LEU A 143 -18.07 1.92 -8.73
CA LEU A 143 -16.68 1.63 -9.11
C LEU A 143 -16.63 0.67 -10.29
N LYS A 144 -17.39 -0.44 -10.22
CA LYS A 144 -17.47 -1.43 -11.30
C LYS A 144 -17.99 -0.82 -12.60
N SER A 145 -19.04 0.00 -12.53
CA SER A 145 -19.61 0.68 -13.71
C SER A 145 -18.63 1.66 -14.37
N ARG A 146 -17.65 2.16 -13.62
CA ARG A 146 -16.58 3.02 -14.13
C ARG A 146 -15.37 2.25 -14.64
N GLY A 147 -15.43 0.92 -14.72
CA GLY A 147 -14.37 0.07 -15.24
C GLY A 147 -13.28 -0.30 -14.22
N VAL A 148 -13.44 0.05 -12.96
CA VAL A 148 -12.56 -0.45 -11.88
C VAL A 148 -12.83 -1.94 -11.71
N ASN A 149 -11.82 -2.77 -11.88
CA ASN A 149 -11.93 -4.21 -11.70
C ASN A 149 -11.35 -4.69 -10.37
N ILE A 150 -10.33 -4.03 -9.86
CA ILE A 150 -9.58 -4.46 -8.68
C ILE A 150 -9.62 -3.37 -7.61
N LEU A 151 -10.11 -3.74 -6.43
CA LEU A 151 -10.19 -2.89 -5.25
C LEU A 151 -9.27 -3.43 -4.16
N ALA A 152 -8.40 -2.58 -3.64
CA ALA A 152 -7.45 -2.97 -2.60
C ALA A 152 -7.66 -2.12 -1.33
N PRO A 153 -8.49 -2.56 -0.40
CA PRO A 153 -8.67 -1.93 0.90
C PRO A 153 -7.64 -2.40 1.93
N ALA A 154 -7.51 -1.63 3.02
CA ALA A 154 -6.84 -2.11 4.21
C ALA A 154 -7.51 -3.39 4.75
N LEU A 155 -6.70 -4.32 5.25
CA LEU A 155 -7.13 -5.64 5.72
C LEU A 155 -8.36 -5.59 6.64
N TRP A 156 -8.38 -4.67 7.59
CA TRP A 156 -9.48 -4.53 8.54
C TRP A 156 -10.84 -4.22 7.91
N LYS A 157 -10.88 -3.69 6.69
CA LYS A 157 -12.14 -3.46 5.97
C LYS A 157 -12.77 -4.75 5.46
N LEU A 158 -11.95 -5.76 5.20
CA LEU A 158 -12.40 -7.04 4.63
C LEU A 158 -12.91 -8.02 5.67
N LEU A 159 -12.58 -7.80 6.94
CA LEU A 159 -12.81 -8.74 8.03
C LEU A 159 -13.65 -8.14 9.15
N THR A 160 -14.42 -8.99 9.81
CA THR A 160 -15.16 -8.68 11.03
C THR A 160 -15.24 -9.92 11.92
N LEU A 161 -15.80 -9.78 13.11
CA LEU A 161 -16.11 -10.92 13.99
C LEU A 161 -17.62 -11.22 13.94
N ASP A 162 -17.94 -12.50 13.89
CA ASP A 162 -19.30 -12.98 14.07
C ASP A 162 -19.74 -13.01 15.55
N SER A 163 -20.93 -13.50 15.84
CA SER A 163 -21.48 -13.62 17.20
C SER A 163 -20.71 -14.63 18.07
N GLN A 164 -19.92 -15.51 17.46
CA GLN A 164 -19.07 -16.50 18.14
C GLN A 164 -17.62 -16.05 18.22
N ARG A 165 -17.35 -14.77 17.84
CA ARG A 165 -16.01 -14.17 17.78
C ARG A 165 -15.07 -14.87 16.81
N GLN A 166 -15.61 -15.50 15.76
CA GLN A 166 -14.81 -16.02 14.67
C GLN A 166 -14.57 -14.92 13.62
N ILE A 167 -13.40 -14.92 13.01
CA ILE A 167 -13.07 -14.00 11.93
C ILE A 167 -13.85 -14.43 10.68
N VAL A 168 -14.62 -13.51 10.11
CA VAL A 168 -15.45 -13.75 8.92
C VAL A 168 -15.36 -12.57 7.95
N PRO A 169 -15.77 -12.73 6.68
CA PRO A 169 -15.87 -11.62 5.73
C PRO A 169 -16.77 -10.50 6.25
N SER A 170 -16.35 -9.27 6.03
CA SER A 170 -17.14 -8.09 6.37
C SER A 170 -18.18 -7.79 5.31
N ARG A 171 -19.15 -6.94 5.65
CA ARG A 171 -20.13 -6.42 4.67
C ARG A 171 -19.48 -5.66 3.51
N TYR A 172 -18.33 -5.03 3.74
CA TYR A 172 -17.53 -4.40 2.69
C TYR A 172 -17.07 -5.44 1.66
N ALA A 173 -16.50 -6.55 2.13
CA ALA A 173 -16.03 -7.64 1.28
C ALA A 173 -17.18 -8.27 0.48
N GLU A 174 -18.32 -8.51 1.14
CA GLU A 174 -19.51 -9.06 0.49
C GLU A 174 -20.01 -8.15 -0.64
N ASN A 175 -20.23 -6.86 -0.35
CA ASN A 175 -20.71 -5.89 -1.34
C ASN A 175 -19.76 -5.73 -2.53
N ALA A 176 -18.42 -5.75 -2.29
CA ALA A 176 -17.44 -5.68 -3.36
C ALA A 176 -17.50 -6.90 -4.28
N ARG A 177 -17.61 -8.09 -3.71
CA ARG A 177 -17.75 -9.34 -4.47
C ARG A 177 -19.08 -9.40 -5.24
N GLU A 178 -20.19 -8.99 -4.61
CA GLU A 178 -21.51 -8.91 -5.26
C GLU A 178 -21.49 -7.96 -6.46
N ALA A 179 -20.69 -6.88 -6.40
CA ALA A 179 -20.47 -5.96 -7.51
C ALA A 179 -19.53 -6.52 -8.60
N GLY A 180 -18.89 -7.66 -8.38
CA GLY A 180 -17.93 -8.28 -9.30
C GLY A 180 -16.56 -7.60 -9.29
N LEU A 181 -16.15 -7.02 -8.16
CA LEU A 181 -14.81 -6.50 -7.95
C LEU A 181 -13.88 -7.61 -7.41
N ASP A 182 -12.69 -7.71 -7.97
CA ASP A 182 -11.61 -8.48 -7.39
C ASP A 182 -11.00 -7.72 -6.21
N LEU A 183 -10.51 -8.45 -5.21
CA LEU A 183 -10.01 -7.86 -3.96
C LEU A 183 -8.53 -8.19 -3.74
N ILE A 184 -7.77 -7.20 -3.32
CA ILE A 184 -6.42 -7.36 -2.79
C ILE A 184 -6.39 -6.74 -1.38
N ALA A 185 -5.85 -7.45 -0.39
CA ALA A 185 -5.74 -6.93 0.97
C ALA A 185 -4.36 -6.32 1.23
N TRP A 186 -4.29 -5.22 1.98
CA TRP A 186 -3.05 -4.67 2.51
C TRP A 186 -3.20 -4.30 3.98
N THR A 187 -2.26 -4.57 4.82
CA THR A 187 -1.07 -5.41 4.69
C THR A 187 -1.01 -6.35 5.90
N VAL A 188 -0.36 -7.50 5.75
CA VAL A 188 -0.49 -8.61 6.71
C VAL A 188 0.36 -8.42 7.97
N GLU A 189 1.63 -7.98 7.85
CA GLU A 189 2.57 -8.05 8.97
C GLU A 189 2.96 -6.71 9.61
N ARG A 190 2.57 -5.59 9.03
CA ARG A 190 3.07 -4.25 9.41
C ARG A 190 2.69 -3.78 10.83
N SER A 191 1.73 -4.42 11.46
CA SER A 191 1.26 -4.01 12.81
C SER A 191 2.16 -4.42 13.96
N GLY A 192 3.26 -5.13 13.70
CA GLY A 192 4.14 -5.69 14.73
C GLY A 192 3.56 -6.95 15.38
N PRO A 193 4.08 -7.35 16.55
CA PRO A 193 3.67 -8.61 17.18
C PRO A 193 2.16 -8.69 17.44
N LEU A 194 1.53 -9.77 16.96
CA LEU A 194 0.08 -9.96 17.05
C LEU A 194 -0.42 -10.27 18.46
N GLU A 195 0.44 -10.65 19.39
CA GLU A 195 0.11 -10.84 20.82
C GLU A 195 -0.55 -9.62 21.46
N LYS A 196 -0.41 -8.45 20.85
CA LYS A 196 -1.03 -7.17 21.28
C LYS A 196 -2.27 -6.82 20.46
N GLY A 197 -2.87 -7.77 19.74
CA GLY A 197 -4.10 -7.60 18.99
C GLY A 197 -3.93 -7.03 17.58
N GLY A 198 -2.71 -6.96 17.05
CA GLY A 198 -2.42 -6.63 15.64
C GLY A 198 -2.60 -5.17 15.22
N GLY A 199 -2.88 -4.26 16.14
CA GLY A 199 -2.94 -2.82 15.89
C GLY A 199 -3.94 -2.38 14.83
N TRP A 200 -3.60 -1.33 14.08
CA TRP A 200 -4.52 -0.68 13.12
C TRP A 200 -5.01 -1.63 12.02
N TYR A 201 -4.15 -2.51 11.52
CA TYR A 201 -4.53 -3.41 10.42
C TYR A 201 -5.50 -4.51 10.86
N TYR A 202 -5.54 -4.86 12.15
CA TYR A 202 -6.39 -5.90 12.71
C TYR A 202 -7.53 -5.38 13.57
N GLN A 203 -7.76 -4.06 13.58
CA GLN A 203 -8.66 -3.38 14.51
C GLN A 203 -10.09 -3.93 14.59
N THR A 204 -10.62 -4.50 13.50
CA THR A 204 -11.95 -5.09 13.43
C THR A 204 -12.01 -6.52 13.96
N VAL A 205 -10.86 -7.16 14.13
CA VAL A 205 -10.72 -8.55 14.56
C VAL A 205 -9.79 -8.71 15.76
N THR A 206 -9.36 -7.60 16.36
CA THR A 206 -8.43 -7.55 17.50
C THR A 206 -8.77 -8.57 18.60
N ASP A 207 -10.04 -8.75 18.91
CA ASP A 207 -10.49 -9.67 19.97
C ASP A 207 -10.27 -11.15 19.67
N ALA A 208 -9.97 -11.49 18.40
CA ALA A 208 -9.63 -12.85 17.97
C ALA A 208 -8.12 -13.04 17.72
N ILE A 209 -7.31 -11.98 17.93
CA ILE A 209 -5.87 -12.00 17.67
C ILE A 209 -5.12 -12.08 19.00
N ASN A 210 -4.36 -13.14 19.21
CA ASN A 210 -3.72 -13.44 20.49
C ASN A 210 -2.22 -13.73 20.36
N ASN A 211 -1.76 -14.15 19.19
CA ASN A 211 -0.37 -14.52 18.92
C ASN A 211 -0.05 -14.43 17.42
N ASP A 212 1.23 -14.49 17.08
CA ASP A 212 1.68 -14.34 15.70
C ASP A 212 1.17 -15.44 14.74
N GLY A 213 0.83 -16.61 15.27
CA GLY A 213 0.23 -17.69 14.48
C GLY A 213 -1.16 -17.35 13.93
N ASP A 214 -1.88 -16.44 14.55
CA ASP A 214 -3.21 -16.02 14.12
C ASP A 214 -3.20 -15.31 12.75
N VAL A 215 -2.03 -14.86 12.29
CA VAL A 215 -1.87 -14.36 10.91
C VAL A 215 -2.28 -15.41 9.87
N LEU A 216 -2.03 -16.70 10.13
CA LEU A 216 -2.41 -17.76 9.20
C LEU A 216 -3.93 -17.95 9.14
N THR A 217 -4.63 -17.77 10.28
CA THR A 217 -6.10 -17.76 10.32
C THR A 217 -6.67 -16.59 9.51
N VAL A 218 -6.07 -15.42 9.66
CA VAL A 218 -6.47 -14.22 8.90
C VAL A 218 -6.27 -14.43 7.40
N ILE A 219 -5.11 -14.97 6.99
CA ILE A 219 -4.83 -15.28 5.57
C ILE A 219 -5.80 -16.34 5.06
N ASP A 220 -6.17 -17.33 5.86
CA ASP A 220 -7.14 -18.38 5.48
C ASP A 220 -8.50 -17.75 5.16
N VAL A 221 -9.03 -16.91 6.02
CA VAL A 221 -10.31 -16.22 5.79
C VAL A 221 -10.23 -15.30 4.57
N LEU A 222 -9.14 -14.53 4.42
CA LEU A 222 -8.94 -13.68 3.25
C LEU A 222 -8.93 -14.49 1.95
N ALA A 223 -8.18 -15.59 1.91
CA ALA A 223 -8.02 -16.38 0.69
C ALA A 223 -9.26 -17.20 0.35
N ARG A 224 -9.90 -17.83 1.33
CA ARG A 224 -10.93 -18.86 1.08
C ARG A 224 -12.35 -18.34 1.23
N GLU A 225 -12.59 -17.39 2.14
CA GLU A 225 -13.93 -16.88 2.42
C GLU A 225 -14.15 -15.52 1.75
N VAL A 226 -13.22 -14.57 1.89
CA VAL A 226 -13.25 -13.30 1.17
C VAL A 226 -12.94 -13.52 -0.31
N GLY A 227 -12.04 -14.43 -0.65
CA GLY A 227 -11.65 -14.72 -2.03
C GLY A 227 -10.76 -13.65 -2.61
N VAL A 228 -9.79 -13.12 -1.85
CA VAL A 228 -8.82 -12.15 -2.37
C VAL A 228 -7.93 -12.79 -3.43
N ILE A 229 -7.61 -12.05 -4.49
CA ILE A 229 -6.68 -12.48 -5.54
C ILE A 229 -5.21 -12.25 -5.14
N GLY A 230 -4.96 -11.48 -4.10
CA GLY A 230 -3.62 -11.19 -3.59
C GLY A 230 -3.64 -10.49 -2.25
N VAL A 231 -2.48 -10.47 -1.61
CA VAL A 231 -2.24 -9.73 -0.37
C VAL A 231 -0.91 -9.00 -0.46
N PHE A 232 -0.84 -7.81 0.13
CA PHE A 232 0.44 -7.15 0.39
C PHE A 232 1.03 -7.74 1.67
N SER A 233 2.27 -8.18 1.58
CA SER A 233 3.01 -8.78 2.68
C SER A 233 4.42 -8.21 2.70
N ASP A 234 4.86 -7.73 3.86
CA ASP A 234 6.23 -7.27 4.06
C ASP A 234 7.18 -8.47 4.23
N TRP A 235 6.63 -9.65 4.60
CA TRP A 235 7.35 -10.93 4.66
C TRP A 235 6.66 -11.99 3.80
N PRO A 236 6.90 -12.01 2.49
CA PRO A 236 6.21 -12.91 1.56
C PRO A 236 6.40 -14.39 1.89
N ALA A 237 7.37 -14.76 2.72
CA ALA A 237 7.54 -16.12 3.20
C ALA A 237 6.30 -16.62 3.97
N THR A 238 5.63 -15.77 4.76
CA THR A 238 4.41 -16.14 5.51
C THR A 238 3.28 -16.53 4.57
N THR A 239 3.01 -15.69 3.56
CA THR A 239 1.94 -15.95 2.59
C THR A 239 2.29 -17.13 1.67
N THR A 240 3.56 -17.26 1.26
CA THR A 240 4.03 -18.37 0.45
C THR A 240 3.93 -19.69 1.22
N PHE A 241 4.30 -19.70 2.49
CA PHE A 241 4.16 -20.88 3.35
C PHE A 241 2.69 -21.31 3.44
N TYR A 242 1.79 -20.37 3.73
CA TYR A 242 0.36 -20.64 3.79
C TYR A 242 -0.15 -21.21 2.44
N ALA A 243 0.13 -20.54 1.32
CA ALA A 243 -0.33 -20.93 0.01
C ALA A 243 0.14 -22.35 -0.35
N ASN A 244 1.41 -22.68 -0.08
CA ASN A 244 1.96 -24.02 -0.33
C ASN A 244 1.29 -25.09 0.56
N CYS A 245 1.08 -24.80 1.86
CA CYS A 245 0.43 -25.74 2.76
C CYS A 245 -1.03 -26.01 2.37
N MET A 246 -1.72 -25.02 1.85
CA MET A 246 -3.13 -25.11 1.47
C MET A 246 -3.34 -25.52 0.00
N GLY A 247 -2.26 -25.74 -0.74
CA GLY A 247 -2.33 -26.16 -2.15
C GLY A 247 -2.91 -25.10 -3.08
N LEU A 248 -2.76 -23.81 -2.73
CA LEU A 248 -3.21 -22.73 -3.59
C LEU A 248 -2.24 -22.59 -4.77
N SER A 249 -2.75 -22.86 -5.97
CA SER A 249 -1.97 -22.71 -7.20
C SER A 249 -1.88 -21.23 -7.61
N LYS A 250 -0.78 -20.87 -8.28
CA LYS A 250 -0.72 -19.61 -9.03
C LYS A 250 -1.72 -19.70 -10.19
N HIS A 251 -2.60 -18.74 -10.28
CA HIS A 251 -3.44 -18.51 -11.47
C HIS A 251 -2.78 -17.54 -12.41
#